data_133b28fa260ee9a7837dd418aee86a5c
#
_entry.id   133b28fa260ee9a7837dd418aee86a5c
#
_cell.length_a   1.000
_cell.length_b   1.000
_cell.length_c   1.000
_cell.angle_alpha   90.00
_cell.angle_beta   90.00
_cell.angle_gamma   90.00
#
_symmetry.space_group_name_H-M   'P 1'
#
loop_
_entity.id
_entity.type
_entity.pdbx_description
1 polymer ?
#
loop_
_entity_poly.entity_id
_entity_poly.type
_entity_poly.pdbx_seq_one_letter_code
_entity_poly.pdbx_strand_id
1 'polypeptide(L)'
;MLIVEVGFKLDKPLEYYDKILKMNGLANVFNCETHDIYYTKYDLNGLTENEMKQQCIRLRNVNFKEGYKVENKLLDSLNIDFISEDEIFEFESKLKENGYLKVFDTKKKDHHYCKEGMSTKVQLQEINDIGLLVYLDNDNYYELSLEEQRNKLIDELNSYGFDFKYTDLGLDKLRTLYYKEEKYSKNQNG
;
A
#
# COMPACT_ATOMS: atom_id res chain seq x y z
N MET A 1 19.75 5.51 1.80
CA MET A 1 18.90 6.70 2.04
C MET A 1 17.54 6.19 2.43
N LEU A 2 17.03 6.56 3.61
CA LEU A 2 15.72 6.16 4.09
C LEU A 2 14.69 7.20 3.66
N ILE A 3 13.62 6.76 3.01
CA ILE A 3 12.52 7.60 2.54
C ILE A 3 11.35 7.41 3.49
N VAL A 4 10.77 8.51 3.94
CA VAL A 4 9.52 8.48 4.71
C VAL A 4 8.36 8.77 3.77
N GLU A 5 7.41 7.85 3.74
CA GLU A 5 6.08 8.08 3.20
C GLU A 5 5.12 8.16 4.39
N VAL A 6 4.33 9.22 4.46
CA VAL A 6 3.27 9.31 5.47
C VAL A 6 1.95 8.90 4.88
N GLY A 7 1.21 8.05 5.59
CA GLY A 7 -0.08 7.54 5.14
C GLY A 7 -1.14 7.71 6.24
N PHE A 8 -2.31 8.24 5.88
CA PHE A 8 -3.42 8.48 6.79
C PHE A 8 -4.73 7.99 6.20
N LYS A 9 -5.60 7.48 7.08
CA LYS A 9 -6.98 7.15 6.70
C LYS A 9 -7.82 8.43 6.63
N LEU A 10 -8.63 8.53 5.59
CA LEU A 10 -9.52 9.65 5.32
C LEU A 10 -10.97 9.29 5.68
N ASP A 11 -11.73 10.29 6.13
CA ASP A 11 -13.11 10.14 6.62
C ASP A 11 -14.18 10.65 5.62
N LYS A 12 -13.76 11.39 4.60
CA LYS A 12 -14.64 11.88 3.53
C LYS A 12 -14.45 11.08 2.24
N PRO A 13 -15.38 11.15 1.29
CA PRO A 13 -15.24 10.47 0.00
C PRO A 13 -14.11 11.07 -0.85
N LEU A 14 -13.66 10.30 -1.84
CA LEU A 14 -12.57 10.67 -2.76
C LEU A 14 -12.77 12.05 -3.40
N GLU A 15 -14.00 12.35 -3.85
CA GLU A 15 -14.34 13.61 -4.55
C GLU A 15 -14.10 14.85 -3.68
N TYR A 16 -14.24 14.71 -2.36
CA TYR A 16 -13.96 15.80 -1.42
C TYR A 16 -12.46 16.15 -1.44
N TYR A 17 -11.59 15.16 -1.35
CA TYR A 17 -10.14 15.36 -1.31
C TYR A 17 -9.56 15.67 -2.69
N ASP A 18 -10.09 15.11 -3.76
CA ASP A 18 -9.78 15.49 -5.15
C ASP A 18 -10.02 16.99 -5.37
N LYS A 19 -11.16 17.51 -4.89
CA LYS A 19 -11.46 18.93 -4.96
C LYS A 19 -10.46 19.78 -4.15
N ILE A 20 -10.12 19.38 -2.94
CA ILE A 20 -9.12 20.06 -2.11
C ILE A 20 -7.77 20.13 -2.82
N LEU A 21 -7.27 19.02 -3.36
CA LEU A 21 -5.99 18.98 -4.05
C LEU A 21 -6.00 19.89 -5.29
N LYS A 22 -7.06 19.85 -6.09
CA LYS A 22 -7.22 20.73 -7.27
C LYS A 22 -7.28 22.21 -6.89
N MET A 23 -7.93 22.57 -5.79
CA MET A 23 -7.97 23.96 -5.28
C MET A 23 -6.57 24.44 -4.86
N ASN A 24 -5.69 23.55 -4.44
CA ASN A 24 -4.29 23.85 -4.11
C ASN A 24 -3.35 23.77 -5.34
N GLY A 25 -3.91 23.58 -6.53
CA GLY A 25 -3.17 23.57 -7.80
C GLY A 25 -2.48 22.26 -8.11
N LEU A 26 -2.82 21.14 -7.40
CA LEU A 26 -2.37 19.82 -7.77
C LEU A 26 -3.30 19.23 -8.84
N ALA A 27 -2.72 18.63 -9.87
CA ALA A 27 -3.47 17.94 -10.91
C ALA A 27 -3.39 16.43 -10.72
N ASN A 28 -4.49 15.73 -10.97
CA ASN A 28 -4.44 14.29 -11.11
C ASN A 28 -3.69 13.96 -12.40
N VAL A 29 -2.57 13.26 -12.29
CA VAL A 29 -1.66 12.98 -13.41
C VAL A 29 -1.67 11.53 -13.84
N PHE A 30 -2.11 10.64 -12.95
CA PHE A 30 -2.12 9.22 -13.22
C PHE A 30 -3.10 8.49 -12.28
N ASN A 31 -3.79 7.50 -12.84
CA ASN A 31 -4.61 6.57 -12.06
C ASN A 31 -4.24 5.14 -12.43
N CYS A 32 -4.21 4.26 -11.46
CA CYS A 32 -4.07 2.83 -11.71
C CYS A 32 -4.92 2.00 -10.75
N GLU A 33 -5.28 0.80 -11.21
CA GLU A 33 -5.87 -0.23 -10.39
C GLU A 33 -4.82 -1.31 -10.13
N THR A 34 -4.75 -1.78 -8.90
CA THR A 34 -3.77 -2.78 -8.49
C THR A 34 -4.47 -3.90 -7.73
N HIS A 35 -4.14 -5.13 -8.09
CA HIS A 35 -4.56 -6.33 -7.35
C HIS A 35 -3.31 -6.97 -6.76
N ASP A 36 -3.21 -6.98 -5.45
CA ASP A 36 -2.11 -7.60 -4.70
C ASP A 36 -2.61 -8.83 -3.94
N ILE A 37 -1.95 -9.97 -4.14
CA ILE A 37 -2.18 -11.21 -3.39
C ILE A 37 -0.91 -11.52 -2.61
N TYR A 38 -1.05 -11.83 -1.33
CA TYR A 38 0.08 -12.09 -0.44
C TYR A 38 0.05 -13.52 0.10
N TYR A 39 1.21 -14.16 0.08
CA TYR A 39 1.42 -15.51 0.59
C TYR A 39 2.56 -15.52 1.60
N THR A 40 2.42 -16.28 2.67
CA THR A 40 3.48 -16.51 3.66
C THR A 40 3.41 -17.90 4.24
N LYS A 41 4.53 -18.38 4.78
CA LYS A 41 4.62 -19.57 5.60
C LYS A 41 4.96 -19.26 7.06
N TYR A 42 4.99 -17.98 7.41
CA TYR A 42 5.38 -17.49 8.73
C TYR A 42 4.17 -16.92 9.47
N ASP A 43 4.23 -16.96 10.79
CA ASP A 43 3.30 -16.20 11.62
C ASP A 43 3.67 -14.70 11.54
N LEU A 44 2.70 -13.88 11.16
CA LEU A 44 2.88 -12.44 11.02
C LEU A 44 2.48 -11.66 12.28
N ASN A 45 2.05 -12.35 13.35
CA ASN A 45 1.64 -11.72 14.60
C ASN A 45 2.79 -10.90 15.22
N GLY A 46 2.48 -9.67 15.62
CA GLY A 46 3.41 -8.78 16.29
C GLY A 46 4.46 -8.12 15.39
N LEU A 47 4.49 -8.44 14.10
CA LEU A 47 5.41 -7.84 13.16
C LEU A 47 4.98 -6.42 12.74
N THR A 48 5.93 -5.56 12.43
CA THR A 48 5.70 -4.30 11.73
C THR A 48 5.34 -4.54 10.26
N GLU A 49 4.76 -3.55 9.58
CA GLU A 49 4.44 -3.68 8.15
C GLU A 49 5.67 -4.02 7.29
N ASN A 50 6.82 -3.45 7.60
CA ASN A 50 8.05 -3.74 6.86
C ASN A 50 8.52 -5.17 7.07
N GLU A 51 8.43 -5.70 8.29
CA GLU A 51 8.74 -7.10 8.59
C GLU A 51 7.74 -8.04 7.90
N MET A 52 6.43 -7.72 7.93
CA MET A 52 5.41 -8.47 7.18
C MET A 52 5.73 -8.50 5.68
N LYS A 53 6.08 -7.36 5.08
CA LYS A 53 6.47 -7.29 3.66
C LYS A 53 7.66 -8.19 3.34
N GLN A 54 8.63 -8.29 4.24
CA GLN A 54 9.81 -9.17 4.09
C GLN A 54 9.48 -10.65 4.23
N GLN A 55 8.40 -11.00 4.93
CA GLN A 55 7.96 -12.38 5.18
C GLN A 55 6.92 -12.88 4.17
N CYS A 56 6.48 -12.02 3.24
CA CYS A 56 5.44 -12.37 2.26
C CYS A 56 5.99 -12.39 0.83
N ILE A 57 5.47 -13.32 0.04
CA ILE A 57 5.52 -13.24 -1.42
C ILE A 57 4.32 -12.41 -1.85
N ARG A 58 4.52 -11.43 -2.72
CA ARG A 58 3.44 -10.64 -3.28
C ARG A 58 3.32 -10.89 -4.79
N LEU A 59 2.14 -11.28 -5.21
CA LEU A 59 1.75 -11.22 -6.61
C LEU A 59 1.04 -9.89 -6.86
N ARG A 60 1.51 -9.12 -7.83
CA ARG A 60 0.95 -7.82 -8.18
C ARG A 60 0.53 -7.75 -9.63
N ASN A 61 -0.75 -7.53 -9.87
CA ASN A 61 -1.30 -7.13 -11.15
C ASN A 61 -1.61 -5.63 -11.12
N VAL A 62 -1.17 -4.90 -12.13
CA VAL A 62 -1.44 -3.46 -12.29
C VAL A 62 -2.28 -3.27 -13.54
N ASN A 63 -3.40 -2.54 -13.40
CA ASN A 63 -4.37 -2.27 -14.45
C ASN A 63 -4.95 -3.54 -15.11
N PHE A 64 -5.02 -4.63 -14.35
CA PHE A 64 -5.55 -5.93 -14.79
C PHE A 64 -4.98 -6.40 -16.14
N LYS A 65 -3.67 -6.16 -16.33
CA LYS A 65 -2.92 -6.69 -17.47
C LYS A 65 -2.73 -8.20 -17.34
N GLU A 66 -2.26 -8.84 -18.41
CA GLU A 66 -2.19 -10.30 -18.62
C GLU A 66 -1.29 -11.07 -17.64
N GLY A 67 -1.41 -10.82 -16.33
CA GLY A 67 -0.70 -11.59 -15.31
C GLY A 67 -0.19 -10.78 -14.13
N TYR A 68 0.64 -11.41 -13.33
CA TYR A 68 1.13 -10.91 -12.06
C TYR A 68 2.65 -10.84 -12.03
N LYS A 69 3.18 -9.70 -11.59
CA LYS A 69 4.57 -9.59 -11.19
C LYS A 69 4.76 -10.26 -9.85
N VAL A 70 5.77 -11.09 -9.74
CA VAL A 70 6.16 -11.71 -8.47
C VAL A 70 7.12 -10.76 -7.75
N GLU A 71 6.72 -10.28 -6.60
CA GLU A 71 7.54 -9.40 -5.78
C GLU A 71 7.77 -10.07 -4.44
N ASN A 72 8.92 -10.55 -4.24
CA ASN A 72 9.68 -10.68 -3.01
C ASN A 72 10.96 -11.46 -3.23
N LYS A 73 12.02 -10.99 -2.60
CA LYS A 73 13.36 -11.53 -2.72
C LYS A 73 13.64 -12.78 -1.88
N LEU A 74 12.69 -13.23 -1.05
CA LEU A 74 12.83 -14.49 -0.29
C LEU A 74 12.81 -15.73 -1.19
N LEU A 75 12.45 -15.58 -2.44
CA LEU A 75 12.39 -16.65 -3.43
C LEU A 75 13.50 -16.51 -4.49
N ASP A 76 14.69 -16.12 -4.11
CA ASP A 76 15.87 -16.23 -5.00
C ASP A 76 16.02 -17.63 -5.66
N SER A 77 15.33 -18.63 -5.08
CA SER A 77 15.25 -20.00 -5.64
C SER A 77 14.22 -20.16 -6.76
N LEU A 78 13.23 -19.27 -6.93
CA LEU A 78 12.17 -19.48 -7.93
C LEU A 78 12.46 -18.82 -9.27
N ASN A 79 13.35 -17.84 -9.39
CA ASN A 79 13.69 -17.09 -10.62
C ASN A 79 12.47 -16.72 -11.50
N ILE A 80 11.31 -16.51 -10.87
CA ILE A 80 10.05 -16.20 -11.55
C ILE A 80 9.73 -14.74 -11.26
N ASP A 81 9.87 -13.88 -12.25
CA ASP A 81 9.55 -12.44 -12.13
C ASP A 81 8.10 -12.14 -12.52
N PHE A 82 7.49 -13.02 -13.32
CA PHE A 82 6.14 -12.81 -13.85
C PHE A 82 5.39 -14.13 -14.02
N ILE A 83 4.07 -14.12 -13.79
CA ILE A 83 3.16 -15.26 -13.95
C ILE A 83 1.96 -14.77 -14.74
N SER A 84 1.60 -15.49 -15.82
CA SER A 84 0.37 -15.22 -16.55
C SER A 84 -0.87 -15.61 -15.71
N GLU A 85 -2.05 -15.11 -16.08
CA GLU A 85 -3.29 -15.48 -15.40
C GLU A 85 -3.59 -16.99 -15.47
N ASP A 86 -3.23 -17.62 -16.56
CA ASP A 86 -3.42 -19.07 -16.78
C ASP A 86 -2.52 -19.91 -15.88
N GLU A 87 -1.35 -19.40 -15.50
CA GLU A 87 -0.34 -20.09 -14.70
C GLU A 87 -0.55 -19.89 -13.19
N ILE A 88 -1.44 -18.98 -12.77
CA ILE A 88 -1.60 -18.62 -11.35
C ILE A 88 -1.97 -19.82 -10.49
N PHE A 89 -2.84 -20.70 -10.99
CA PHE A 89 -3.29 -21.88 -10.25
C PHE A 89 -2.15 -22.88 -9.99
N GLU A 90 -1.31 -23.11 -11.00
CA GLU A 90 -0.13 -23.99 -10.85
C GLU A 90 0.87 -23.37 -9.88
N PHE A 91 1.07 -22.06 -9.96
CA PHE A 91 1.96 -21.35 -9.06
C PHE A 91 1.46 -21.39 -7.60
N GLU A 92 0.17 -21.14 -7.37
CA GLU A 92 -0.45 -21.26 -6.04
C GLU A 92 -0.30 -22.69 -5.47
N SER A 93 -0.45 -23.70 -6.32
CA SER A 93 -0.25 -25.10 -5.91
C SER A 93 1.18 -25.35 -5.45
N LYS A 94 2.17 -24.87 -6.21
CA LYS A 94 3.59 -24.96 -5.84
C LYS A 94 3.91 -24.20 -4.55
N LEU A 95 3.31 -23.01 -4.35
CA LEU A 95 3.45 -22.27 -3.10
C LEU A 95 2.91 -23.07 -1.93
N LYS A 96 1.73 -23.66 -2.07
CA LYS A 96 1.10 -24.49 -1.03
C LYS A 96 1.93 -25.73 -0.70
N GLU A 97 2.49 -26.43 -1.68
CA GLU A 97 3.39 -27.57 -1.48
C GLU A 97 4.65 -27.16 -0.69
N ASN A 98 5.11 -25.91 -0.83
CA ASN A 98 6.23 -25.35 -0.09
C ASN A 98 5.82 -24.69 1.26
N GLY A 99 4.57 -24.92 1.70
CA GLY A 99 4.07 -24.46 2.99
C GLY A 99 3.60 -23.00 3.02
N TYR A 100 3.52 -22.32 1.87
CA TYR A 100 2.96 -20.97 1.82
C TYR A 100 1.44 -21.01 1.74
N LEU A 101 0.80 -20.13 2.49
CA LEU A 101 -0.64 -19.94 2.51
C LEU A 101 -0.97 -18.51 2.08
N LYS A 102 -2.07 -18.36 1.36
CA LYS A 102 -2.63 -17.06 1.01
C LYS A 102 -3.12 -16.39 2.30
N VAL A 103 -2.64 -15.19 2.58
CA VAL A 103 -2.98 -14.46 3.81
C VAL A 103 -3.93 -13.30 3.54
N PHE A 104 -3.79 -12.60 2.44
CA PHE A 104 -4.76 -11.60 2.01
C PHE A 104 -4.65 -11.28 0.52
N ASP A 105 -5.75 -10.75 0.03
CA ASP A 105 -6.03 -10.42 -1.35
C ASP A 105 -6.68 -9.03 -1.36
N THR A 106 -6.03 -8.05 -1.98
CA THR A 106 -6.48 -6.67 -1.88
C THR A 106 -6.50 -5.98 -3.24
N LYS A 107 -7.61 -5.33 -3.54
CA LYS A 107 -7.76 -4.47 -4.72
C LYS A 107 -7.68 -3.02 -4.30
N LYS A 108 -6.97 -2.23 -5.07
CA LYS A 108 -6.71 -0.82 -4.81
C LYS A 108 -6.93 0.00 -6.07
N LYS A 109 -7.39 1.24 -5.88
CA LYS A 109 -7.39 2.27 -6.91
C LYS A 109 -6.54 3.42 -6.41
N ASP A 110 -5.52 3.75 -7.18
CA ASP A 110 -4.54 4.77 -6.86
C ASP A 110 -4.75 5.99 -7.76
N HIS A 111 -4.87 7.17 -7.16
CA HIS A 111 -5.04 8.45 -7.81
C HIS A 111 -3.85 9.32 -7.45
N HIS A 112 -2.97 9.59 -8.40
CA HIS A 112 -1.73 10.31 -8.20
C HIS A 112 -1.89 11.78 -8.60
N TYR A 113 -1.49 12.67 -7.69
CA TYR A 113 -1.54 14.10 -7.86
C TYR A 113 -0.16 14.71 -7.71
N CYS A 114 0.16 15.65 -8.59
CA CYS A 114 1.34 16.50 -8.45
C CYS A 114 1.05 17.89 -8.95
N LYS A 115 1.94 18.82 -8.59
CA LYS A 115 1.93 20.19 -9.06
C LYS A 115 3.19 20.41 -9.88
N GLU A 116 3.03 21.05 -11.04
CA GLU A 116 4.15 21.38 -11.91
C GLU A 116 5.23 22.19 -11.16
N GLY A 117 6.48 21.78 -11.29
CA GLY A 117 7.62 22.38 -10.60
C GLY A 117 7.78 22.05 -9.12
N MET A 118 6.95 21.19 -8.56
CA MET A 118 7.06 20.73 -7.18
C MET A 118 7.48 19.24 -7.12
N SER A 119 8.30 18.91 -6.12
CA SER A 119 8.73 17.52 -5.86
C SER A 119 7.70 16.71 -5.05
N THR A 120 6.62 17.38 -4.62
CA THR A 120 5.55 16.75 -3.84
C THR A 120 4.70 15.83 -4.70
N LYS A 121 4.50 14.62 -4.22
CA LYS A 121 3.61 13.62 -4.81
C LYS A 121 2.57 13.22 -3.76
N VAL A 122 1.30 13.43 -4.08
CA VAL A 122 0.17 13.02 -3.24
C VAL A 122 -0.54 11.87 -3.93
N GLN A 123 -0.80 10.80 -3.20
CA GLN A 123 -1.57 9.66 -3.67
C GLN A 123 -2.80 9.49 -2.80
N LEU A 124 -3.98 9.53 -3.41
CA LEU A 124 -5.21 9.05 -2.79
C LEU A 124 -5.40 7.59 -3.20
N GLN A 125 -5.56 6.70 -2.22
CA GLN A 125 -5.67 5.27 -2.45
C GLN A 125 -6.94 4.72 -1.86
N GLU A 126 -7.85 4.25 -2.71
CA GLU A 126 -9.01 3.47 -2.29
C GLU A 126 -8.60 2.00 -2.15
N ILE A 127 -8.78 1.41 -0.98
CA ILE A 127 -8.46 0.01 -0.71
C ILE A 127 -9.72 -0.69 -0.23
N ASN A 128 -10.07 -1.80 -0.90
CA ASN A 128 -11.15 -2.66 -0.43
C ASN A 128 -10.92 -3.01 1.03
N ASP A 129 -11.99 -2.98 1.84
CA ASP A 129 -11.97 -3.34 3.26
C ASP A 129 -11.23 -2.38 4.22
N ILE A 130 -10.44 -1.42 3.73
CA ILE A 130 -9.80 -0.40 4.57
C ILE A 130 -10.46 0.96 4.40
N GLY A 131 -10.78 1.34 3.16
CA GLY A 131 -11.33 2.64 2.78
C GLY A 131 -10.33 3.52 2.04
N LEU A 132 -10.51 4.82 2.12
CA LEU A 132 -9.67 5.81 1.46
C LEU A 132 -8.49 6.20 2.35
N LEU A 133 -7.32 6.21 1.76
CA LEU A 133 -6.06 6.63 2.38
C LEU A 133 -5.43 7.76 1.57
N VAL A 134 -4.66 8.61 2.22
CA VAL A 134 -3.74 9.54 1.57
C VAL A 134 -2.31 9.17 1.89
N TYR A 135 -1.46 9.22 0.89
CA TYR A 135 0.00 9.13 1.02
C TYR A 135 0.65 10.37 0.44
N LEU A 136 1.73 10.79 1.07
CA LEU A 136 2.54 11.91 0.63
C LEU A 136 4.01 11.55 0.71
N ASP A 137 4.76 11.88 -0.32
CA ASP A 137 6.22 11.93 -0.31
C ASP A 137 6.71 13.25 -0.94
N ASN A 138 7.96 13.63 -0.63
CA ASN A 138 8.58 14.81 -1.21
C ASN A 138 10.10 14.61 -1.29
N ASP A 139 10.61 14.58 -2.52
CA ASP A 139 12.02 14.33 -2.81
C ASP A 139 12.95 15.39 -2.18
N ASN A 140 12.47 16.60 -1.90
CA ASN A 140 13.26 17.67 -1.26
C ASN A 140 13.57 17.42 0.22
N TYR A 141 12.93 16.44 0.84
CA TYR A 141 13.08 16.16 2.28
C TYR A 141 14.05 15.02 2.59
N TYR A 142 14.59 14.34 1.58
CA TYR A 142 15.41 13.12 1.75
C TYR A 142 16.72 13.32 2.53
N GLU A 143 17.22 14.56 2.63
CA GLU A 143 18.42 14.89 3.41
C GLU A 143 18.13 15.14 4.90
N LEU A 144 16.85 15.27 5.27
CA LEU A 144 16.42 15.49 6.64
C LEU A 144 16.39 14.18 7.45
N SER A 145 16.40 14.30 8.77
CA SER A 145 16.10 13.14 9.64
C SER A 145 14.69 12.59 9.36
N LEU A 146 14.45 11.32 9.68
CA LEU A 146 13.13 10.68 9.46
C LEU A 146 11.98 11.42 10.17
N GLU A 147 12.26 11.94 11.37
CA GLU A 147 11.29 12.71 12.15
C GLU A 147 10.98 14.06 11.49
N GLU A 148 12.00 14.77 11.03
CA GLU A 148 11.83 16.04 10.32
C GLU A 148 11.10 15.85 8.98
N GLN A 149 11.45 14.81 8.21
CA GLN A 149 10.72 14.44 6.99
C GLN A 149 9.24 14.26 7.28
N ARG A 150 8.92 13.43 8.28
CA ARG A 150 7.54 13.14 8.68
C ARG A 150 6.77 14.40 9.05
N ASN A 151 7.35 15.23 9.90
CA ASN A 151 6.71 16.46 10.36
C ASN A 151 6.42 17.41 9.20
N LYS A 152 7.39 17.61 8.29
CA LYS A 152 7.21 18.43 7.10
C LYS A 152 6.12 17.88 6.16
N LEU A 153 6.04 16.57 5.97
CA LEU A 153 5.01 15.96 5.13
C LEU A 153 3.61 16.13 5.75
N ILE A 154 3.48 16.03 7.07
CA ILE A 154 2.22 16.29 7.78
C ILE A 154 1.82 17.77 7.66
N ASP A 155 2.77 18.70 7.87
CA ASP A 155 2.53 20.14 7.72
C ASP A 155 2.09 20.48 6.29
N GLU A 156 2.70 19.83 5.30
CA GLU A 156 2.34 20.02 3.91
C GLU A 156 0.91 19.53 3.59
N LEU A 157 0.52 18.33 4.06
CA LEU A 157 -0.85 17.84 3.95
C LEU A 157 -1.85 18.78 4.63
N ASN A 158 -1.54 19.25 5.83
CA ASN A 158 -2.38 20.21 6.55
C ASN A 158 -2.50 21.53 5.80
N SER A 159 -1.44 21.99 5.12
CA SER A 159 -1.50 23.19 4.29
C SER A 159 -2.47 23.06 3.11
N TYR A 160 -2.72 21.86 2.64
CA TYR A 160 -3.75 21.57 1.63
C TYR A 160 -5.17 21.49 2.22
N GLY A 161 -5.32 21.45 3.55
CA GLY A 161 -6.62 21.39 4.23
C GLY A 161 -7.05 19.98 4.65
N PHE A 162 -6.11 19.07 4.83
CA PHE A 162 -6.43 17.72 5.31
C PHE A 162 -6.68 17.65 6.83
N ASP A 163 -6.20 18.61 7.62
CA ASP A 163 -6.43 18.74 9.06
C ASP A 163 -5.96 17.52 9.90
N PHE A 164 -4.74 17.02 9.63
CA PHE A 164 -4.12 15.97 10.43
C PHE A 164 -3.42 16.53 11.66
N LYS A 165 -3.49 15.79 12.77
CA LYS A 165 -2.76 16.08 14.00
C LYS A 165 -1.47 15.27 14.05
N TYR A 166 -0.44 15.82 14.70
CA TYR A 166 0.85 15.13 14.89
C TYR A 166 0.74 13.80 15.64
N THR A 167 -0.35 13.58 16.37
CA THR A 167 -0.64 12.32 17.06
C THR A 167 -1.28 11.27 16.15
N ASP A 168 -1.72 11.65 14.93
CA ASP A 168 -2.30 10.72 13.98
C ASP A 168 -1.17 9.86 13.40
N LEU A 169 -1.13 8.61 13.83
CA LEU A 169 -0.17 7.63 13.32
C LEU A 169 -0.60 7.19 11.93
N GLY A 170 0.36 7.08 11.01
CA GLY A 170 0.10 6.51 9.70
C GLY A 170 -0.51 5.11 9.82
N LEU A 171 -1.47 4.80 8.95
CA LEU A 171 -2.11 3.49 8.93
C LEU A 171 -1.15 2.43 8.39
N ASP A 172 -0.87 1.44 9.23
CA ASP A 172 -0.21 0.19 8.82
C ASP A 172 -1.23 -0.69 8.08
N LYS A 173 -1.20 -0.62 6.76
CA LYS A 173 -2.20 -1.24 5.87
C LYS A 173 -2.15 -2.78 5.88
N LEU A 174 -0.96 -3.38 5.79
CA LEU A 174 -0.82 -4.84 5.81
C LEU A 174 -1.20 -5.41 7.16
N ARG A 175 -0.81 -4.73 8.23
CA ARG A 175 -1.15 -5.11 9.58
C ARG A 175 -2.65 -5.04 9.81
N THR A 176 -3.32 -4.01 9.31
CA THR A 176 -4.78 -3.87 9.38
C THR A 176 -5.48 -5.00 8.61
N LEU A 177 -5.00 -5.35 7.41
CA LEU A 177 -5.53 -6.46 6.61
C LEU A 177 -5.34 -7.80 7.34
N TYR A 178 -4.15 -8.07 7.85
CA TYR A 178 -3.82 -9.30 8.55
C TYR A 178 -4.74 -9.56 9.75
N TYR A 179 -4.87 -8.59 10.65
CA TYR A 179 -5.74 -8.73 11.83
C TYR A 179 -7.22 -8.83 11.47
N LYS A 180 -7.64 -8.26 10.36
CA LYS A 180 -9.01 -8.38 9.87
C LYS A 180 -9.31 -9.79 9.40
N GLU A 181 -8.43 -10.39 8.60
CA GLU A 181 -8.53 -11.77 8.11
C GLU A 181 -8.49 -12.79 9.27
N GLU A 182 -7.60 -12.60 10.25
CA GLU A 182 -7.55 -13.44 11.45
C GLU A 182 -8.86 -13.42 12.24
N LYS A 183 -9.50 -12.26 12.34
CA LYS A 183 -10.79 -12.10 13.01
C LYS A 183 -11.91 -12.83 12.26
N TYR A 184 -11.88 -12.84 10.93
CA TYR A 184 -12.84 -13.58 10.11
C TYR A 184 -12.62 -15.11 10.21
N SER A 185 -11.38 -15.58 10.16
CA SER A 185 -11.07 -17.00 10.25
C SER A 185 -11.46 -17.62 11.60
N LYS A 186 -11.32 -16.88 12.70
CA LYS A 186 -11.76 -17.31 14.04
C LYS A 186 -13.28 -17.41 14.18
N ASN A 187 -14.03 -16.57 13.45
CA ASN A 187 -15.50 -16.57 13.46
C ASN A 187 -16.12 -17.68 12.57
N GLN A 188 -15.36 -18.29 11.66
CA GLN A 188 -15.84 -19.42 10.83
C GLN A 188 -15.60 -20.79 11.47
N ASN A 189 -14.77 -20.87 12.52
CA ASN A 189 -14.41 -22.09 13.23
C ASN A 189 -15.04 -22.19 14.64
N GLY A 190 -16.02 -21.34 14.95
CA GLY A 190 -16.75 -21.29 16.21
C GLY A 190 -18.18 -21.81 16.13
#